data_263884ad7a605245fc1db2affabc8395
#
_entry.id   263884ad7a605245fc1db2affabc8395
#
_cell.length_a   1.000
_cell.length_b   1.000
_cell.length_c   1.000
_cell.angle_alpha   90.00
_cell.angle_beta   90.00
_cell.angle_gamma   90.00
#
_symmetry.space_group_name_H-M   'P 1'
#
loop_
_entity.id
_entity.type
_entity.pdbx_description
1 polymer ?
#
loop_
_entity_poly.entity_id
_entity_poly.type
_entity_poly.pdbx_seq_one_letter_code
_entity_poly.pdbx_strand_id
1 'polypeptide(L)'
;MGIVKAKNLTFEYIRRDEDGNVEGITKAVDNVSIDIKQGDFVAVLGHNGSGKSTFAKHLNALVMPTEGTVWVDGMDTREEENTLKVRQTAGMVFQNPDNQIVGTLVDEEVGFGPENIGVPTEEIWERVEKSLKAVGMYAFRNQSPNKLSGGQKQRVAIAGIVAMKPKCIVLDEPTAMLDPLGRKDVLNVLHELNRQENVTVILITHYMEEVIDIDKLYVMDDGKLVMSGTCLLYTSPSP
;
A
#
# COMPACT_ATOMS: atom_id res chain seq x y z
N MET A 1 5.38 -19.97 2.73
CA MET A 1 6.12 -18.84 2.16
C MET A 1 5.28 -17.60 2.45
N GLY A 2 5.89 -16.47 2.82
CA GLY A 2 5.13 -15.24 3.06
C GLY A 2 4.48 -14.73 1.77
N ILE A 3 3.39 -13.95 1.89
CA ILE A 3 2.74 -13.29 0.75
C ILE A 3 3.66 -12.26 0.11
N VAL A 4 4.47 -11.57 0.92
CA VAL A 4 5.51 -10.64 0.48
C VAL A 4 6.82 -10.99 1.15
N LYS A 5 7.88 -11.13 0.37
CA LYS A 5 9.24 -11.40 0.85
C LYS A 5 10.24 -10.53 0.11
N ALA A 6 11.09 -9.84 0.85
CA ALA A 6 12.27 -9.18 0.31
C ALA A 6 13.53 -9.80 0.90
N LYS A 7 14.57 -9.96 0.08
CA LYS A 7 15.87 -10.46 0.51
C LYS A 7 16.98 -9.55 -0.02
N ASN A 8 17.71 -8.95 0.91
CA ASN A 8 18.82 -8.03 0.63
C ASN A 8 18.45 -6.93 -0.39
N LEU A 9 17.20 -6.42 -0.30
CA LEU A 9 16.69 -5.39 -1.19
C LEU A 9 17.53 -4.13 -1.05
N THR A 10 18.14 -3.70 -2.16
CA THR A 10 18.87 -2.43 -2.28
C THR A 10 18.35 -1.68 -3.51
N PHE A 11 18.16 -0.37 -3.36
CA PHE A 11 17.72 0.48 -4.46
C PHE A 11 18.40 1.84 -4.42
N GLU A 12 18.91 2.26 -5.58
CA GLU A 12 19.63 3.51 -5.79
C GLU A 12 18.93 4.37 -6.83
N TYR A 13 18.66 5.63 -6.49
CA TYR A 13 18.30 6.65 -7.46
C TYR A 13 19.56 7.23 -8.07
N ILE A 14 19.69 7.15 -9.40
CA ILE A 14 20.79 7.72 -10.16
C ILE A 14 20.31 9.03 -10.79
N ARG A 15 20.89 10.15 -10.36
CA ARG A 15 20.66 11.45 -10.97
C ARG A 15 21.65 11.65 -12.11
N ARG A 16 21.16 12.07 -13.27
CA ARG A 16 21.97 12.35 -14.45
C ARG A 16 21.77 13.81 -14.86
N ASP A 17 22.83 14.43 -15.39
CA ASP A 17 22.76 15.74 -16.03
C ASP A 17 22.14 15.66 -17.44
N GLU A 18 22.02 16.82 -18.10
CA GLU A 18 21.43 16.90 -19.46
C GLU A 18 22.27 16.13 -20.50
N ASP A 19 23.56 15.93 -20.24
CA ASP A 19 24.50 15.19 -21.09
C ASP A 19 24.51 13.67 -20.79
N GLY A 20 23.74 13.22 -19.79
CA GLY A 20 23.62 11.83 -19.38
C GLY A 20 24.69 11.34 -18.39
N ASN A 21 25.59 12.21 -17.91
CA ASN A 21 26.58 11.86 -16.90
C ASN A 21 25.96 11.74 -15.53
N VAL A 22 26.50 10.85 -14.69
CA VAL A 22 26.00 10.65 -13.31
C VAL A 22 26.44 11.84 -12.44
N GLU A 23 25.48 12.64 -11.98
CA GLU A 23 25.69 13.73 -11.02
C GLU A 23 25.68 13.25 -9.56
N GLY A 24 24.91 12.21 -9.28
CA GLY A 24 24.82 11.68 -7.93
C GLY A 24 24.03 10.36 -7.85
N ILE A 25 24.37 9.59 -6.82
CA ILE A 25 23.69 8.34 -6.47
C ILE A 25 23.15 8.48 -5.05
N THR A 26 21.85 8.22 -4.87
CA THR A 26 21.22 8.22 -3.55
C THR A 26 20.66 6.82 -3.28
N LYS A 27 21.22 6.14 -2.29
CA LYS A 27 20.74 4.83 -1.85
C LYS A 27 19.49 5.03 -1.00
N ALA A 28 18.33 4.76 -1.58
CA ALA A 28 17.03 4.96 -0.92
C ALA A 28 16.57 3.76 -0.09
N VAL A 29 17.03 2.55 -0.44
CA VAL A 29 16.84 1.32 0.33
C VAL A 29 18.16 0.58 0.35
N ASP A 30 18.61 0.13 1.53
CA ASP A 30 19.92 -0.49 1.75
C ASP A 30 19.78 -1.81 2.50
N ASN A 31 19.93 -2.91 1.77
CA ASN A 31 20.00 -4.27 2.29
C ASN A 31 18.80 -4.68 3.19
N VAL A 32 17.58 -4.31 2.80
CA VAL A 32 16.36 -4.61 3.55
C VAL A 32 15.89 -6.03 3.27
N SER A 33 15.63 -6.80 4.35
CA SER A 33 15.05 -8.15 4.27
C SER A 33 13.83 -8.25 5.17
N ILE A 34 12.68 -8.69 4.60
CA ILE A 34 11.43 -8.89 5.32
C ILE A 34 10.74 -10.18 4.86
N ASP A 35 9.85 -10.68 5.71
CA ASP A 35 8.93 -11.77 5.38
C ASP A 35 7.58 -11.49 6.06
N ILE A 36 6.53 -11.30 5.25
CA ILE A 36 5.17 -10.95 5.67
C ILE A 36 4.25 -12.10 5.29
N LYS A 37 3.48 -12.60 6.24
CA LYS A 37 2.56 -13.73 6.01
C LYS A 37 1.22 -13.23 5.47
N GLN A 38 0.49 -14.13 4.80
CA GLN A 38 -0.88 -13.86 4.39
C GLN A 38 -1.76 -13.58 5.62
N GLY A 39 -2.55 -12.50 5.56
CA GLY A 39 -3.44 -12.07 6.62
C GLY A 39 -2.81 -11.22 7.71
N ASP A 40 -1.45 -11.04 7.73
CA ASP A 40 -0.82 -10.13 8.68
C ASP A 40 -1.26 -8.68 8.43
N PHE A 41 -1.47 -7.91 9.50
CA PHE A 41 -1.50 -6.44 9.46
C PHE A 41 -0.13 -5.92 9.91
N VAL A 42 0.62 -5.37 8.96
CA VAL A 42 2.01 -4.94 9.18
C VAL A 42 2.12 -3.43 8.99
N ALA A 43 2.91 -2.76 9.84
CA ALA A 43 3.30 -1.38 9.60
C ALA A 43 4.79 -1.25 9.31
N VAL A 44 5.14 -0.31 8.44
CA VAL A 44 6.50 0.17 8.19
C VAL A 44 6.57 1.63 8.64
N LEU A 45 7.22 1.85 9.78
CA LEU A 45 7.36 3.15 10.43
C LEU A 45 8.73 3.76 10.13
N GLY A 46 8.80 5.08 10.05
CA GLY A 46 10.05 5.85 9.94
C GLY A 46 9.78 7.30 9.61
N HIS A 47 10.79 8.16 9.76
CA HIS A 47 10.68 9.58 9.41
C HIS A 47 10.60 9.79 7.88
N ASN A 48 10.27 11.03 7.47
CA ASN A 48 10.24 11.39 6.06
C ASN A 48 11.65 11.28 5.46
N GLY A 49 11.77 10.63 4.30
CA GLY A 49 13.06 10.36 3.66
C GLY A 49 13.75 9.07 4.11
N SER A 50 13.21 8.30 5.07
CA SER A 50 13.82 7.03 5.50
C SER A 50 13.74 5.88 4.50
N GLY A 51 13.17 6.09 3.29
CA GLY A 51 13.10 5.07 2.23
C GLY A 51 11.80 4.28 2.16
N LYS A 52 10.83 4.49 3.07
CA LYS A 52 9.57 3.73 3.16
C LYS A 52 8.75 3.69 1.87
N SER A 53 8.49 4.85 1.25
CA SER A 53 7.72 4.93 0.01
C SER A 53 8.44 4.26 -1.16
N THR A 54 9.77 4.34 -1.19
CA THR A 54 10.58 3.60 -2.18
C THR A 54 10.48 2.10 -1.94
N PHE A 55 10.58 1.67 -0.68
CA PHE A 55 10.36 0.27 -0.29
C PHE A 55 8.95 -0.20 -0.72
N ALA A 56 7.89 0.56 -0.41
CA ALA A 56 6.52 0.23 -0.79
C ALA A 56 6.35 0.01 -2.30
N LYS A 57 6.98 0.84 -3.13
CA LYS A 57 6.93 0.73 -4.61
C LYS A 57 7.53 -0.56 -5.15
N HIS A 58 8.49 -1.18 -4.45
CA HIS A 58 9.03 -2.49 -4.82
C HIS A 58 8.01 -3.61 -4.59
N LEU A 59 7.12 -3.46 -3.59
CA LEU A 59 6.12 -4.48 -3.26
C LEU A 59 5.00 -4.58 -4.30
N ASN A 60 4.87 -3.58 -5.18
CA ASN A 60 3.89 -3.55 -6.28
C ASN A 60 4.57 -3.54 -7.66
N ALA A 61 5.87 -3.85 -7.74
CA ALA A 61 6.66 -3.82 -8.98
C ALA A 61 6.53 -2.48 -9.75
N LEU A 62 6.46 -1.35 -9.04
CA LEU A 62 6.52 0.00 -9.64
C LEU A 62 7.97 0.42 -9.89
N VAL A 63 8.89 -0.05 -9.08
CA VAL A 63 10.34 0.09 -9.27
C VAL A 63 11.00 -1.27 -9.07
N MET A 64 12.11 -1.50 -9.80
CA MET A 64 12.87 -2.75 -9.72
C MET A 64 14.05 -2.60 -8.77
N PRO A 65 14.41 -3.62 -7.98
CA PRO A 65 15.61 -3.60 -7.15
C PRO A 65 16.88 -3.34 -7.97
N THR A 66 17.79 -2.54 -7.43
CA THR A 66 19.17 -2.46 -7.96
C THR A 66 19.93 -3.74 -7.59
N GLU A 67 19.74 -4.21 -6.35
CA GLU A 67 20.27 -5.49 -5.86
C GLU A 67 19.22 -6.20 -4.98
N GLY A 68 19.42 -7.50 -4.79
CA GLY A 68 18.49 -8.33 -4.03
C GLY A 68 17.25 -8.73 -4.84
N THR A 69 16.23 -9.23 -4.15
CA THR A 69 15.01 -9.72 -4.79
C THR A 69 13.80 -9.49 -3.92
N VAL A 70 12.68 -9.16 -4.56
CA VAL A 70 11.35 -9.08 -3.93
C VAL A 70 10.44 -10.11 -4.59
N TRP A 71 9.72 -10.86 -3.77
CA TRP A 71 8.69 -11.80 -4.22
C TRP A 71 7.34 -11.41 -3.65
N VAL A 72 6.31 -11.47 -4.49
CA VAL A 72 4.91 -11.29 -4.12
C VAL A 72 4.17 -12.56 -4.53
N ASP A 73 3.58 -13.26 -3.56
CA ASP A 73 2.93 -14.56 -3.75
C ASP A 73 3.82 -15.57 -4.53
N GLY A 74 5.13 -15.56 -4.23
CA GLY A 74 6.13 -16.40 -4.90
C GLY A 74 6.63 -15.90 -6.25
N MET A 75 6.04 -14.84 -6.82
CA MET A 75 6.45 -14.24 -8.10
C MET A 75 7.60 -13.25 -7.87
N ASP A 76 8.71 -13.40 -8.60
CA ASP A 76 9.81 -12.43 -8.61
C ASP A 76 9.35 -11.15 -9.31
N THR A 77 9.48 -10.00 -8.63
CA THR A 77 9.02 -8.71 -9.16
C THR A 77 9.89 -8.16 -10.30
N ARG A 78 11.09 -8.74 -10.53
CA ARG A 78 12.00 -8.35 -11.62
C ARG A 78 11.59 -8.96 -12.97
N GLU A 79 10.80 -10.02 -12.93
CA GLU A 79 10.32 -10.69 -14.15
C GLU A 79 9.13 -9.90 -14.71
N GLU A 80 9.31 -9.32 -15.90
CA GLU A 80 8.32 -8.46 -16.55
C GLU A 80 6.97 -9.16 -16.75
N GLU A 81 7.01 -10.46 -17.05
CA GLU A 81 5.81 -11.31 -17.22
C GLU A 81 4.96 -11.42 -15.93
N ASN A 82 5.56 -11.20 -14.76
CA ASN A 82 4.87 -11.22 -13.48
C ASN A 82 4.22 -9.88 -13.11
N THR A 83 4.61 -8.78 -13.76
CA THR A 83 4.25 -7.41 -13.33
C THR A 83 2.74 -7.23 -13.14
N LEU A 84 1.93 -7.67 -14.10
CA LEU A 84 0.47 -7.55 -14.02
C LEU A 84 -0.09 -8.37 -12.84
N LYS A 85 0.34 -9.61 -12.68
CA LYS A 85 -0.10 -10.51 -11.61
C LYS A 85 0.34 -9.99 -10.22
N VAL A 86 1.56 -9.45 -10.12
CA VAL A 86 2.07 -8.80 -8.90
C VAL A 86 1.15 -7.64 -8.51
N ARG A 87 0.80 -6.75 -9.45
CA ARG A 87 -0.09 -5.60 -9.21
C ARG A 87 -1.53 -6.00 -8.87
N GLN A 88 -2.01 -7.10 -9.43
CA GLN A 88 -3.31 -7.68 -9.05
C GLN A 88 -3.28 -8.29 -7.65
N THR A 89 -2.16 -8.90 -7.25
CA THR A 89 -1.98 -9.56 -5.96
C THR A 89 -1.73 -8.57 -4.83
N ALA A 90 -0.87 -7.56 -5.07
CA ALA A 90 -0.52 -6.51 -4.13
C ALA A 90 -0.96 -5.15 -4.69
N GLY A 91 -2.20 -4.75 -4.39
CA GLY A 91 -2.74 -3.45 -4.77
C GLY A 91 -2.06 -2.33 -3.99
N MET A 92 -1.87 -1.16 -4.61
CA MET A 92 -1.23 -0.02 -3.96
C MET A 92 -2.15 1.19 -3.89
N VAL A 93 -2.21 1.80 -2.70
CA VAL A 93 -2.91 3.07 -2.43
C VAL A 93 -1.85 4.13 -2.12
N PHE A 94 -1.89 5.25 -2.85
CA PHE A 94 -0.92 6.33 -2.71
C PHE A 94 -1.34 7.36 -1.64
N GLN A 95 -0.37 8.15 -1.19
CA GLN A 95 -0.54 9.19 -0.18
C GLN A 95 -1.61 10.21 -0.55
N ASN A 96 -1.62 10.69 -1.80
CA ASN A 96 -2.59 11.67 -2.28
C ASN A 96 -3.63 10.98 -3.18
N PRO A 97 -4.89 10.87 -2.75
CA PRO A 97 -5.95 10.26 -3.54
C PRO A 97 -6.27 11.05 -4.82
N ASP A 98 -6.03 12.36 -4.86
CA ASP A 98 -6.27 13.17 -6.06
C ASP A 98 -5.33 12.79 -7.23
N ASN A 99 -4.18 12.19 -6.94
CA ASN A 99 -3.27 11.69 -7.97
C ASN A 99 -3.64 10.28 -8.46
N GLN A 100 -4.57 9.61 -7.79
CA GLN A 100 -4.98 8.25 -8.10
C GLN A 100 -6.36 8.19 -8.74
N ILE A 101 -7.31 9.03 -8.28
CA ILE A 101 -8.70 9.05 -8.73
C ILE A 101 -8.78 9.69 -10.11
N VAL A 102 -9.34 8.95 -11.08
CA VAL A 102 -9.51 9.39 -12.48
C VAL A 102 -10.99 9.36 -12.93
N GLY A 103 -11.86 8.62 -12.23
CA GLY A 103 -13.27 8.47 -12.54
C GLY A 103 -14.06 9.77 -12.36
N THR A 104 -15.13 9.94 -13.15
CA THR A 104 -16.05 11.09 -13.03
C THR A 104 -17.09 10.88 -11.94
N LEU A 105 -17.43 9.61 -11.66
CA LEU A 105 -18.31 9.15 -10.59
C LEU A 105 -17.56 8.16 -9.69
N VAL A 106 -18.00 8.05 -8.43
CA VAL A 106 -17.39 7.17 -7.44
C VAL A 106 -17.49 5.68 -7.83
N ASP A 107 -18.61 5.25 -8.38
CA ASP A 107 -18.80 3.86 -8.82
C ASP A 107 -17.94 3.53 -10.06
N GLU A 108 -17.79 4.46 -11.00
CA GLU A 108 -16.88 4.33 -12.15
C GLU A 108 -15.43 4.21 -11.69
N GLU A 109 -15.01 5.04 -10.75
CA GLU A 109 -13.66 4.97 -10.16
C GLU A 109 -13.37 3.61 -9.56
N VAL A 110 -14.30 3.07 -8.76
CA VAL A 110 -14.13 1.75 -8.12
C VAL A 110 -14.20 0.61 -9.14
N GLY A 111 -14.97 0.77 -10.22
CA GLY A 111 -15.08 -0.19 -11.32
C GLY A 111 -13.86 -0.24 -12.24
N PHE A 112 -13.07 0.83 -12.29
CA PHE A 112 -11.94 0.98 -13.22
C PHE A 112 -10.88 -0.13 -13.06
N GLY A 113 -10.51 -0.46 -11.82
CA GLY A 113 -9.53 -1.54 -11.55
C GLY A 113 -10.01 -2.91 -12.07
N PRO A 114 -11.18 -3.40 -11.65
CA PRO A 114 -11.77 -4.64 -12.15
C PRO A 114 -11.90 -4.71 -13.68
N GLU A 115 -12.30 -3.60 -14.32
CA GLU A 115 -12.42 -3.52 -15.77
C GLU A 115 -11.06 -3.76 -16.46
N ASN A 116 -10.02 -3.10 -15.99
CA ASN A 116 -8.66 -3.20 -16.54
C ASN A 116 -8.06 -4.62 -16.40
N ILE A 117 -8.50 -5.39 -15.42
CA ILE A 117 -8.06 -6.79 -15.24
C ILE A 117 -8.99 -7.81 -15.92
N GLY A 118 -9.97 -7.33 -16.71
CA GLY A 118 -10.84 -8.17 -17.54
C GLY A 118 -11.95 -8.90 -16.77
N VAL A 119 -12.41 -8.36 -15.64
CA VAL A 119 -13.57 -8.90 -14.92
C VAL A 119 -14.84 -8.70 -15.76
N PRO A 120 -15.75 -9.72 -15.89
CA PRO A 120 -17.02 -9.55 -16.58
C PRO A 120 -17.86 -8.41 -16.00
N THR A 121 -18.53 -7.64 -16.86
CA THR A 121 -19.27 -6.41 -16.48
C THR A 121 -20.28 -6.65 -15.34
N GLU A 122 -21.01 -7.77 -15.38
CA GLU A 122 -21.98 -8.11 -14.33
C GLU A 122 -21.31 -8.28 -12.96
N GLU A 123 -20.15 -8.94 -12.92
CA GLU A 123 -19.37 -9.13 -11.70
C GLU A 123 -18.70 -7.83 -11.24
N ILE A 124 -18.34 -6.91 -12.15
CA ILE A 124 -17.78 -5.60 -11.79
C ILE A 124 -18.72 -4.87 -10.85
N TRP A 125 -19.99 -4.75 -11.20
CA TRP A 125 -20.97 -4.00 -10.39
C TRP A 125 -21.22 -4.63 -9.02
N GLU A 126 -21.19 -5.95 -8.91
CA GLU A 126 -21.27 -6.63 -7.61
C GLU A 126 -20.04 -6.31 -6.74
N ARG A 127 -18.83 -6.31 -7.34
CA ARG A 127 -17.60 -5.96 -6.64
C ARG A 127 -17.57 -4.50 -6.21
N VAL A 128 -18.01 -3.58 -7.08
CA VAL A 128 -18.15 -2.14 -6.78
C VAL A 128 -19.07 -1.91 -5.60
N GLU A 129 -20.27 -2.51 -5.62
CA GLU A 129 -21.23 -2.38 -4.54
C GLU A 129 -20.68 -2.92 -3.22
N LYS A 130 -20.08 -4.14 -3.22
CA LYS A 130 -19.49 -4.75 -2.03
C LYS A 130 -18.36 -3.89 -1.48
N SER A 131 -17.44 -3.42 -2.33
CA SER A 131 -16.28 -2.63 -1.91
C SER A 131 -16.68 -1.27 -1.36
N LEU A 132 -17.64 -0.58 -2.00
CA LEU A 132 -18.15 0.70 -1.51
C LEU A 132 -18.90 0.56 -0.16
N LYS A 133 -19.61 -0.55 0.06
CA LYS A 133 -20.22 -0.85 1.35
C LYS A 133 -19.17 -1.11 2.42
N ALA A 134 -18.12 -1.88 2.11
CA ALA A 134 -17.05 -2.20 3.04
C ALA A 134 -16.31 -0.94 3.56
N VAL A 135 -16.16 0.09 2.71
CA VAL A 135 -15.52 1.35 3.10
C VAL A 135 -16.51 2.44 3.53
N GLY A 136 -17.81 2.14 3.65
CA GLY A 136 -18.86 3.09 4.06
C GLY A 136 -19.12 4.20 3.03
N MET A 137 -18.86 3.97 1.73
CA MET A 137 -19.01 4.98 0.68
C MET A 137 -20.15 4.72 -0.31
N TYR A 138 -20.95 3.68 -0.11
CA TYR A 138 -22.01 3.29 -1.06
C TYR A 138 -23.06 4.39 -1.31
N ALA A 139 -23.40 5.19 -0.28
CA ALA A 139 -24.33 6.31 -0.43
C ALA A 139 -23.83 7.41 -1.38
N PHE A 140 -22.53 7.46 -1.64
CA PHE A 140 -21.87 8.46 -2.48
C PHE A 140 -21.58 7.97 -3.91
N ARG A 141 -22.00 6.73 -4.28
CA ARG A 141 -21.62 6.08 -5.54
C ARG A 141 -21.87 6.89 -6.80
N ASN A 142 -22.98 7.66 -6.83
CA ASN A 142 -23.37 8.51 -7.97
C ASN A 142 -22.81 9.94 -7.87
N GLN A 143 -21.92 10.23 -6.92
CA GLN A 143 -21.33 11.55 -6.77
C GLN A 143 -19.99 11.65 -7.51
N SER A 144 -19.64 12.87 -7.91
CA SER A 144 -18.30 13.15 -8.39
C SER A 144 -17.30 13.12 -7.24
N PRO A 145 -16.13 12.44 -7.38
CA PRO A 145 -15.07 12.43 -6.39
C PRO A 145 -14.63 13.83 -5.96
N ASN A 146 -14.73 14.83 -6.85
CA ASN A 146 -14.37 16.22 -6.55
C ASN A 146 -15.22 16.87 -5.44
N LYS A 147 -16.39 16.30 -5.11
CA LYS A 147 -17.28 16.78 -4.04
C LYS A 147 -17.01 16.08 -2.69
N LEU A 148 -16.07 15.15 -2.64
CA LEU A 148 -15.75 14.38 -1.45
C LEU A 148 -14.66 15.06 -0.61
N SER A 149 -14.72 14.85 0.72
CA SER A 149 -13.60 15.20 1.60
C SER A 149 -12.37 14.33 1.32
N GLY A 150 -11.18 14.74 1.78
CA GLY A 150 -9.96 13.96 1.62
C GLY A 150 -10.08 12.53 2.15
N GLY A 151 -10.67 12.35 3.35
CA GLY A 151 -10.90 11.02 3.94
C GLY A 151 -11.91 10.18 3.15
N GLN A 152 -12.93 10.80 2.56
CA GLN A 152 -13.86 10.11 1.67
C GLN A 152 -13.19 9.68 0.37
N LYS A 153 -12.37 10.54 -0.25
CA LYS A 153 -11.57 10.20 -1.43
C LYS A 153 -10.63 9.03 -1.16
N GLN A 154 -9.95 9.05 -0.01
CA GLN A 154 -9.06 7.97 0.39
C GLN A 154 -9.80 6.63 0.52
N ARG A 155 -10.99 6.64 1.14
CA ARG A 155 -11.82 5.43 1.22
C ARG A 155 -12.29 4.95 -0.16
N VAL A 156 -12.59 5.85 -1.08
CA VAL A 156 -12.92 5.49 -2.49
C VAL A 156 -11.70 4.86 -3.18
N ALA A 157 -10.51 5.43 -3.02
CA ALA A 157 -9.27 4.85 -3.55
C ALA A 157 -9.00 3.43 -3.00
N ILE A 158 -9.23 3.22 -1.69
CA ILE A 158 -9.15 1.90 -1.06
C ILE A 158 -10.19 0.95 -1.67
N ALA A 159 -11.45 1.41 -1.86
CA ALA A 159 -12.50 0.60 -2.48
C ALA A 159 -12.14 0.13 -3.90
N GLY A 160 -11.52 1.01 -4.70
CA GLY A 160 -11.03 0.66 -6.05
C GLY A 160 -10.01 -0.47 -6.03
N ILE A 161 -9.09 -0.46 -5.06
CA ILE A 161 -8.14 -1.55 -4.88
C ILE A 161 -8.83 -2.83 -4.37
N VAL A 162 -9.71 -2.73 -3.38
CA VAL A 162 -10.45 -3.88 -2.83
C VAL A 162 -11.32 -4.57 -3.89
N ALA A 163 -11.92 -3.81 -4.81
CA ALA A 163 -12.74 -4.35 -5.90
C ALA A 163 -11.97 -5.30 -6.85
N MET A 164 -10.65 -5.17 -6.94
CA MET A 164 -9.79 -6.10 -7.65
C MET A 164 -9.58 -7.43 -6.91
N LYS A 165 -10.03 -7.55 -5.65
CA LYS A 165 -9.84 -8.71 -4.75
C LYS A 165 -8.36 -9.08 -4.58
N PRO A 166 -7.48 -8.14 -4.17
CA PRO A 166 -6.07 -8.42 -3.96
C PRO A 166 -5.86 -9.29 -2.72
N LYS A 167 -4.74 -10.03 -2.67
CA LYS A 167 -4.32 -10.75 -1.46
C LYS A 167 -3.63 -9.83 -0.44
N CYS A 168 -3.06 -8.72 -0.92
CA CYS A 168 -2.33 -7.75 -0.13
C CYS A 168 -2.66 -6.33 -0.58
N ILE A 169 -2.77 -5.39 0.36
CA ILE A 169 -2.90 -3.96 0.09
C ILE A 169 -1.71 -3.24 0.72
N VAL A 170 -0.96 -2.51 -0.10
CA VAL A 170 0.14 -1.64 0.33
C VAL A 170 -0.38 -0.21 0.34
N LEU A 171 -0.31 0.48 1.48
CA LEU A 171 -0.79 1.85 1.62
C LEU A 171 0.39 2.76 1.99
N ASP A 172 0.70 3.70 1.10
CA ASP A 172 1.79 4.66 1.29
C ASP A 172 1.25 5.94 1.92
N GLU A 173 1.42 6.06 3.24
CA GLU A 173 0.96 7.20 4.07
C GLU A 173 -0.52 7.61 3.83
N PRO A 174 -1.48 6.67 3.86
CA PRO A 174 -2.85 6.93 3.41
C PRO A 174 -3.61 7.95 4.26
N THR A 175 -3.07 8.32 5.40
CA THR A 175 -3.71 9.18 6.40
C THR A 175 -3.03 10.54 6.56
N ALA A 176 -1.89 10.76 5.87
CA ALA A 176 -1.05 11.95 6.07
C ALA A 176 -1.77 13.28 5.80
N MET A 177 -2.75 13.28 4.88
CA MET A 177 -3.51 14.48 4.49
C MET A 177 -4.88 14.59 5.17
N LEU A 178 -5.15 13.75 6.18
CA LEU A 178 -6.45 13.64 6.82
C LEU A 178 -6.45 14.28 8.21
N ASP A 179 -7.62 14.81 8.61
CA ASP A 179 -7.91 15.19 9.97
C ASP A 179 -7.97 13.96 10.90
N PRO A 180 -7.93 14.12 12.24
CA PRO A 180 -7.91 12.99 13.17
C PRO A 180 -9.09 12.02 13.02
N LEU A 181 -10.29 12.53 12.67
CA LEU A 181 -11.47 11.69 12.46
C LEU A 181 -11.34 10.87 11.19
N GLY A 182 -10.93 11.49 10.08
CA GLY A 182 -10.70 10.82 8.81
C GLY A 182 -9.61 9.75 8.90
N ARG A 183 -8.53 9.98 9.70
CA ARG A 183 -7.50 8.96 9.98
C ARG A 183 -8.11 7.73 10.65
N LYS A 184 -8.87 7.95 11.72
CA LYS A 184 -9.52 6.87 12.46
C LYS A 184 -10.46 6.07 11.57
N ASP A 185 -11.26 6.74 10.73
CA ASP A 185 -12.17 6.09 9.80
C ASP A 185 -11.44 5.20 8.81
N VAL A 186 -10.33 5.68 8.21
CA VAL A 186 -9.51 4.90 7.29
C VAL A 186 -8.88 3.70 7.97
N LEU A 187 -8.29 3.87 9.17
CA LEU A 187 -7.68 2.77 9.92
C LEU A 187 -8.70 1.69 10.31
N ASN A 188 -9.91 2.09 10.74
CA ASN A 188 -10.98 1.15 11.05
C ASN A 188 -11.34 0.30 9.82
N VAL A 189 -11.49 0.93 8.65
CA VAL A 189 -11.76 0.22 7.39
C VAL A 189 -10.64 -0.79 7.08
N LEU A 190 -9.37 -0.43 7.26
CA LEU A 190 -8.25 -1.34 7.01
C LEU A 190 -8.26 -2.54 7.97
N HIS A 191 -8.55 -2.31 9.26
CA HIS A 191 -8.70 -3.40 10.24
C HIS A 191 -9.88 -4.32 9.91
N GLU A 192 -11.01 -3.77 9.46
CA GLU A 192 -12.17 -4.57 9.05
C GLU A 192 -11.85 -5.43 7.82
N LEU A 193 -11.23 -4.87 6.78
CA LEU A 193 -10.78 -5.60 5.60
C LEU A 193 -9.81 -6.72 5.94
N ASN A 194 -8.83 -6.46 6.80
CA ASN A 194 -7.87 -7.47 7.25
C ASN A 194 -8.58 -8.62 7.99
N ARG A 195 -9.45 -8.30 8.97
CA ARG A 195 -10.10 -9.30 9.83
C ARG A 195 -11.20 -10.10 9.11
N GLN A 196 -11.99 -9.46 8.23
CA GLN A 196 -13.15 -10.08 7.60
C GLN A 196 -12.82 -10.77 6.27
N GLU A 197 -11.93 -10.16 5.47
CA GLU A 197 -11.59 -10.64 4.12
C GLU A 197 -10.21 -11.35 4.09
N ASN A 198 -9.50 -11.44 5.23
CA ASN A 198 -8.15 -12.02 5.34
C ASN A 198 -7.13 -11.39 4.36
N VAL A 199 -7.32 -10.11 4.04
CA VAL A 199 -6.40 -9.34 3.19
C VAL A 199 -5.20 -8.92 4.02
N THR A 200 -4.00 -9.16 3.51
CA THR A 200 -2.78 -8.65 4.13
C THR A 200 -2.73 -7.14 3.98
N VAL A 201 -2.45 -6.43 5.07
CA VAL A 201 -2.31 -4.96 5.05
C VAL A 201 -0.87 -4.57 5.36
N ILE A 202 -0.26 -3.77 4.50
CA ILE A 202 1.07 -3.17 4.71
C ILE A 202 0.88 -1.66 4.75
N LEU A 203 0.88 -1.11 5.95
CA LEU A 203 0.70 0.31 6.22
C LEU A 203 2.06 1.01 6.34
N ILE A 204 2.37 1.92 5.42
CA ILE A 204 3.50 2.82 5.52
C ILE A 204 3.04 4.07 6.25
N THR A 205 3.70 4.45 7.33
CA THR A 205 3.34 5.63 8.12
C THR A 205 4.54 6.23 8.86
N HIS A 206 4.38 7.47 9.31
CA HIS A 206 5.28 8.12 10.25
C HIS A 206 4.59 8.43 11.59
N TYR A 207 3.32 8.03 11.75
CA TYR A 207 2.53 8.25 12.96
C TYR A 207 2.55 7.02 13.87
N MET A 208 3.06 7.21 15.11
CA MET A 208 3.13 6.12 16.11
C MET A 208 1.75 5.64 16.56
N GLU A 209 0.76 6.52 16.59
CA GLU A 209 -0.62 6.18 16.97
C GLU A 209 -1.34 5.23 16.00
N GLU A 210 -0.84 5.11 14.77
CA GLU A 210 -1.42 4.23 13.76
C GLU A 210 -0.94 2.78 13.86
N VAL A 211 0.08 2.51 14.70
CA VAL A 211 0.72 1.19 14.81
C VAL A 211 0.35 0.43 16.08
N ILE A 212 -0.80 0.77 16.71
CA ILE A 212 -1.18 0.21 18.03
C ILE A 212 -1.69 -1.23 17.89
N ASP A 213 -2.56 -1.51 16.94
CA ASP A 213 -3.26 -2.81 16.76
C ASP A 213 -2.77 -3.57 15.51
N ILE A 214 -1.44 -3.78 15.38
CA ILE A 214 -0.82 -4.47 14.27
C ILE A 214 -0.10 -5.74 14.72
N ASP A 215 0.05 -6.70 13.80
CA ASP A 215 0.74 -7.97 14.09
C ASP A 215 2.26 -7.78 14.13
N LYS A 216 2.80 -6.95 13.24
CA LYS A 216 4.25 -6.77 13.09
C LYS A 216 4.62 -5.34 12.70
N LEU A 217 5.63 -4.81 13.36
CA LEU A 217 6.22 -3.51 13.08
C LEU A 217 7.61 -3.68 12.48
N TYR A 218 7.87 -2.95 11.41
CA TYR A 218 9.19 -2.70 10.86
C TYR A 218 9.52 -1.21 10.98
N VAL A 219 10.72 -0.88 11.44
CA VAL A 219 11.17 0.51 11.54
C VAL A 219 12.30 0.73 10.56
N MET A 220 12.13 1.71 9.69
CA MET A 220 13.13 2.11 8.70
C MET A 220 13.75 3.45 9.07
N ASP A 221 15.08 3.52 8.93
CA ASP A 221 15.88 4.72 9.10
C ASP A 221 17.03 4.71 8.08
N ASP A 222 17.23 5.83 7.39
CA ASP A 222 18.27 6.00 6.36
C ASP A 222 18.37 4.82 5.37
N GLY A 223 17.24 4.41 4.83
CA GLY A 223 17.13 3.30 3.88
C GLY A 223 17.25 1.90 4.47
N LYS A 224 17.52 1.75 5.77
CA LYS A 224 17.77 0.46 6.44
C LYS A 224 16.63 0.06 7.35
N LEU A 225 16.47 -1.25 7.52
CA LEU A 225 15.63 -1.81 8.55
C LEU A 225 16.41 -1.82 9.88
N VAL A 226 16.07 -0.90 10.79
CA VAL A 226 16.77 -0.76 12.08
C VAL A 226 16.14 -1.56 13.20
N MET A 227 14.82 -1.90 13.07
CA MET A 227 14.11 -2.64 14.09
C MET A 227 12.95 -3.42 13.46
N SER A 228 12.65 -4.60 14.01
CA SER A 228 11.45 -5.37 13.67
C SER A 228 10.96 -6.17 14.87
N GLY A 229 9.64 -6.26 15.06
CA GLY A 229 9.05 -7.02 16.16
C GLY A 229 7.54 -7.02 16.12
N THR A 230 6.91 -7.74 17.04
CA THR A 230 5.47 -7.69 17.28
C THR A 230 5.11 -6.46 18.10
N CYS A 231 3.88 -5.94 17.96
CA CYS A 231 3.42 -4.73 18.66
C CYS A 231 3.55 -4.84 20.20
N LEU A 232 3.40 -6.04 20.78
CA LEU A 232 3.54 -6.30 22.22
C LEU A 232 4.92 -5.91 22.77
N LEU A 233 5.98 -5.90 21.96
CA LEU A 233 7.32 -5.50 22.39
C LEU A 233 7.45 -4.00 22.63
N TYR A 234 6.59 -3.18 22.02
CA TYR A 234 6.68 -1.72 22.05
C TYR A 234 5.67 -1.08 23.02
N THR A 235 4.65 -1.83 23.44
CA THR A 235 3.61 -1.36 24.37
C THR A 235 3.85 -1.78 25.81
N SER A 236 4.84 -2.67 26.08
CA SER A 236 5.23 -3.02 27.45
C SER A 236 5.97 -1.85 28.08
N PRO A 237 5.55 -1.35 29.26
CA PRO A 237 6.38 -0.42 30.00
C PRO A 237 7.71 -1.09 30.31
N SER A 238 8.82 -0.39 30.04
CA SER A 238 10.15 -0.82 30.43
C SER A 238 10.17 -1.14 31.92
N PRO A 239 10.76 -2.24 32.36
CA PRO A 239 10.84 -2.58 33.80
C PRO A 239 11.63 -1.53 34.59
#